data_2dd075d56bd6488348e9d3717865bd5c
#
_entry.id   2dd075d56bd6488348e9d3717865bd5c
#
_cell.length_a   1.000
_cell.length_b   1.000
_cell.length_c   1.000
_cell.angle_alpha   90.00
_cell.angle_beta   90.00
_cell.angle_gamma   90.00
#
_symmetry.space_group_name_H-M   'P 1'
#
loop_
_entity.id
_entity.type
_entity.pdbx_description
1 polymer ?
#
loop_
_entity_poly.entity_id
_entity_poly.type
_entity_poly.pdbx_seq_one_letter_code
_entity_poly.pdbx_strand_id
1 'polypeptide(L)'
;MAFAPITPREPAHQACEHALRRAILRGELTAGERLPPERELAVQLGVSRLTLRSALATLDASGLISVRHGSGYIVRDFLRDGGPDLLAGITELAGERGDLPPIAADLLRVRRHLAHAALEHLVEHPPTAAAVRAVGVAIDAMAEVGADLVAVARADLTVLAAVLDATRSPVLRLCLNPVIAVVSSNAALRAAIYVEPASNVVGWRLLAAWLTRPRTASLARILGALAARDEATLEQLKKNRSKERSSR
;
A
#
# COMPACT_ATOMS: atom_id res chain seq x y z
N MET A 1 -2.78 15.30 26.38
CA MET A 1 -3.09 15.28 24.95
C MET A 1 -4.59 15.09 24.76
N ALA A 2 -5.29 15.89 23.97
CA ALA A 2 -6.72 15.77 23.72
C ALA A 2 -6.93 15.26 22.29
N PHE A 3 -7.68 14.15 22.16
CA PHE A 3 -8.08 13.61 20.86
C PHE A 3 -9.37 14.29 20.40
N ALA A 4 -9.48 14.58 19.09
CA ALA A 4 -10.71 15.11 18.52
C ALA A 4 -11.82 14.05 18.50
N PRO A 5 -13.11 14.42 18.75
CA PRO A 5 -14.23 13.51 18.64
C PRO A 5 -14.39 12.96 17.21
N ILE A 6 -14.78 11.69 17.10
CA ILE A 6 -14.94 11.00 15.82
C ILE A 6 -16.32 11.30 15.22
N THR A 7 -16.37 11.70 13.95
CA THR A 7 -17.63 11.92 13.21
C THR A 7 -18.02 10.64 12.46
N PRO A 8 -19.30 10.17 12.50
CA PRO A 8 -19.67 8.82 12.07
C PRO A 8 -19.83 8.72 10.54
N ARG A 9 -18.73 8.57 9.80
CA ARG A 9 -18.70 8.05 8.41
C ARG A 9 -18.11 6.65 8.30
N GLU A 10 -17.45 6.18 9.36
CA GLU A 10 -16.84 4.86 9.49
C GLU A 10 -17.37 4.16 10.74
N PRO A 11 -17.32 2.81 10.82
CA PRO A 11 -17.58 2.10 12.07
C PRO A 11 -16.70 2.68 13.20
N ALA A 12 -17.32 3.01 14.33
CA ALA A 12 -16.67 3.75 15.41
C ALA A 12 -15.34 3.12 15.90
N HIS A 13 -15.20 1.79 15.81
CA HIS A 13 -13.95 1.11 16.17
C HIS A 13 -12.83 1.37 15.17
N GLN A 14 -13.13 1.45 13.86
CA GLN A 14 -12.14 1.76 12.82
C GLN A 14 -11.69 3.22 12.93
N ALA A 15 -12.63 4.15 13.11
CA ALA A 15 -12.28 5.55 13.30
C ALA A 15 -11.43 5.78 14.57
N CYS A 16 -11.71 5.02 15.65
CA CYS A 16 -10.91 5.04 16.88
C CYS A 16 -9.50 4.48 16.64
N GLU A 17 -9.40 3.37 15.94
CA GLU A 17 -8.14 2.74 15.54
C GLU A 17 -7.31 3.68 14.67
N HIS A 18 -7.89 4.27 13.63
CA HIS A 18 -7.23 5.23 12.74
C HIS A 18 -6.70 6.44 13.51
N ALA A 19 -7.47 7.01 14.44
CA ALA A 19 -7.04 8.16 15.23
C ALA A 19 -5.80 7.84 16.07
N LEU A 20 -5.79 6.71 16.76
CA LEU A 20 -4.66 6.27 17.58
C LEU A 20 -3.44 5.89 16.73
N ARG A 21 -3.64 5.14 15.64
CA ARG A 21 -2.60 4.78 14.67
C ARG A 21 -1.91 6.05 14.13
N ARG A 22 -2.67 7.04 13.71
CA ARG A 22 -2.13 8.32 13.22
C ARG A 22 -1.33 9.06 14.27
N ALA A 23 -1.79 9.10 15.53
CA ALA A 23 -1.07 9.73 16.63
C ALA A 23 0.30 9.05 16.87
N ILE A 24 0.35 7.72 16.82
CA ILE A 24 1.60 6.96 16.95
C ILE A 24 2.52 7.22 15.75
N LEU A 25 2.02 7.08 14.53
CA LEU A 25 2.83 7.28 13.31
C LEU A 25 3.31 8.73 13.15
N ARG A 26 2.59 9.71 13.71
CA ARG A 26 3.03 11.12 13.75
C ARG A 26 4.06 11.40 14.83
N GLY A 27 4.28 10.47 15.77
CA GLY A 27 5.13 10.66 16.92
C GLY A 27 4.51 11.53 18.01
N GLU A 28 3.19 11.73 17.98
CA GLU A 28 2.42 12.40 19.04
C GLU A 28 2.28 11.49 20.27
N LEU A 29 2.32 10.18 20.04
CA LEU A 29 2.48 9.14 21.05
C LEU A 29 3.80 8.44 20.77
N THR A 30 4.75 8.54 21.70
CA THR A 30 6.13 8.08 21.51
C THR A 30 6.34 6.66 22.00
N ALA A 31 7.31 5.95 21.43
CA ALA A 31 7.67 4.61 21.86
C ALA A 31 8.03 4.58 23.36
N GLY A 32 7.48 3.64 24.10
CA GLY A 32 7.60 3.52 25.56
C GLY A 32 6.58 4.32 26.36
N GLU A 33 5.84 5.22 25.73
CA GLU A 33 4.78 6.00 26.38
C GLU A 33 3.59 5.12 26.74
N ARG A 34 2.98 5.39 27.91
CA ARG A 34 1.75 4.71 28.34
C ARG A 34 0.54 5.44 27.79
N LEU A 35 -0.40 4.70 27.22
CA LEU A 35 -1.70 5.25 26.88
C LEU A 35 -2.49 5.55 28.18
N PRO A 36 -3.36 6.58 28.14
CA PRO A 36 -4.30 6.83 29.23
C PRO A 36 -5.11 5.58 29.58
N PRO A 37 -5.59 5.44 30.82
CA PRO A 37 -6.48 4.34 31.20
C PRO A 37 -7.67 4.24 30.25
N GLU A 38 -8.11 3.00 29.93
CA GLU A 38 -9.21 2.76 28.96
C GLU A 38 -10.44 3.65 29.22
N ARG A 39 -10.75 3.91 30.49
CA ARG A 39 -11.89 4.75 30.85
C ARG A 39 -11.72 6.18 30.37
N GLU A 40 -10.54 6.75 30.56
CA GLU A 40 -10.23 8.12 30.17
C GLU A 40 -10.12 8.24 28.65
N LEU A 41 -9.41 7.31 28.02
CA LEU A 41 -9.24 7.28 26.58
C LEU A 41 -10.56 7.11 25.83
N ALA A 42 -11.48 6.28 26.33
CA ALA A 42 -12.83 6.12 25.77
C ALA A 42 -13.63 7.44 25.86
N VAL A 43 -13.53 8.17 26.96
CA VAL A 43 -14.17 9.49 27.13
C VAL A 43 -13.55 10.52 26.17
N GLN A 44 -12.21 10.57 26.07
CA GLN A 44 -11.51 11.51 25.18
C GLN A 44 -11.88 11.31 23.72
N LEU A 45 -12.02 10.03 23.30
CA LEU A 45 -12.39 9.68 21.92
C LEU A 45 -13.90 9.69 21.65
N GLY A 46 -14.73 9.86 22.68
CA GLY A 46 -16.19 9.85 22.56
C GLY A 46 -16.79 8.50 22.15
N VAL A 47 -16.12 7.38 22.53
CA VAL A 47 -16.55 6.02 22.18
C VAL A 47 -16.85 5.16 23.40
N SER A 48 -17.57 4.05 23.19
CA SER A 48 -17.74 3.04 24.24
C SER A 48 -16.43 2.32 24.57
N ARG A 49 -16.30 1.80 25.81
CA ARG A 49 -15.12 0.98 26.18
C ARG A 49 -14.97 -0.26 25.31
N LEU A 50 -16.07 -0.85 24.85
CA LEU A 50 -16.05 -2.02 23.96
C LEU A 50 -15.47 -1.62 22.59
N THR A 51 -15.90 -0.49 22.03
CA THR A 51 -15.37 0.07 20.80
C THR A 51 -13.86 0.35 20.91
N LEU A 52 -13.44 0.97 22.00
CA LEU A 52 -12.02 1.24 22.27
C LEU A 52 -11.20 -0.04 22.36
N ARG A 53 -11.67 -1.06 23.09
CA ARG A 53 -10.97 -2.35 23.21
C ARG A 53 -10.79 -3.05 21.87
N SER A 54 -11.82 -3.00 21.01
CA SER A 54 -11.69 -3.52 19.65
C SER A 54 -10.61 -2.80 18.85
N ALA A 55 -10.55 -1.46 18.93
CA ALA A 55 -9.50 -0.66 18.29
C ALA A 55 -8.10 -0.97 18.86
N LEU A 56 -7.97 -1.06 20.19
CA LEU A 56 -6.70 -1.39 20.85
C LEU A 56 -6.22 -2.79 20.50
N ALA A 57 -7.11 -3.78 20.37
CA ALA A 57 -6.75 -5.13 19.92
C ALA A 57 -6.17 -5.13 18.50
N THR A 58 -6.71 -4.31 17.60
CA THR A 58 -6.17 -4.15 16.23
C THR A 58 -4.78 -3.48 16.25
N LEU A 59 -4.59 -2.47 17.10
CA LEU A 59 -3.28 -1.80 17.26
C LEU A 59 -2.22 -2.72 17.87
N ASP A 60 -2.60 -3.57 18.83
CA ASP A 60 -1.71 -4.58 19.42
C ASP A 60 -1.31 -5.63 18.37
N ALA A 61 -2.27 -6.14 17.60
CA ALA A 61 -2.01 -7.09 16.51
C ALA A 61 -1.10 -6.51 15.40
N SER A 62 -1.16 -5.20 15.14
CA SER A 62 -0.28 -4.52 14.18
C SER A 62 1.07 -4.06 14.77
N GLY A 63 1.37 -4.41 16.03
CA GLY A 63 2.65 -4.09 16.66
C GLY A 63 2.83 -2.63 17.05
N LEU A 64 1.77 -1.83 17.08
CA LEU A 64 1.83 -0.40 17.45
C LEU A 64 1.78 -0.18 18.95
N ILE A 65 1.13 -1.06 19.67
CA ILE A 65 1.06 -1.04 21.15
C ILE A 65 1.29 -2.45 21.71
N SER A 66 1.45 -2.56 23.00
CA SER A 66 1.45 -3.85 23.72
C SER A 66 0.73 -3.73 25.04
N VAL A 67 0.06 -4.81 25.44
CA VAL A 67 -0.56 -4.91 26.76
C VAL A 67 0.48 -5.28 27.80
N ARG A 68 0.58 -4.52 28.90
CA ARG A 68 1.33 -4.93 30.09
C ARG A 68 0.38 -5.17 31.25
N HIS A 69 0.40 -6.38 31.78
CA HIS A 69 -0.42 -6.76 32.96
C HIS A 69 -0.23 -5.75 34.09
N GLY A 70 -1.34 -5.19 34.60
CA GLY A 70 -1.33 -4.18 35.67
C GLY A 70 -0.88 -2.78 35.26
N SER A 71 -0.42 -2.57 34.01
CA SER A 71 0.11 -1.27 33.55
C SER A 71 -0.62 -0.68 32.35
N GLY A 72 -1.61 -1.37 31.78
CA GLY A 72 -2.34 -0.91 30.61
C GLY A 72 -1.59 -1.11 29.29
N TYR A 73 -1.73 -0.16 28.36
CA TYR A 73 -1.14 -0.23 27.03
C TYR A 73 0.10 0.67 26.94
N ILE A 74 1.13 0.17 26.26
CA ILE A 74 2.37 0.89 25.98
C ILE A 74 2.58 0.96 24.49
N VAL A 75 2.94 2.13 23.98
CA VAL A 75 3.30 2.38 22.59
C VAL A 75 4.61 1.68 22.26
N ARG A 76 4.65 0.92 21.17
CA ARG A 76 5.86 0.23 20.69
C ARG A 76 6.60 1.07 19.66
N ASP A 77 7.85 0.73 19.42
CA ASP A 77 8.61 1.26 18.29
C ASP A 77 8.14 0.58 17.01
N PHE A 78 7.29 1.28 16.25
CA PHE A 78 6.68 0.70 15.04
C PHE A 78 7.68 0.42 13.92
N LEU A 79 8.84 1.10 13.90
CA LEU A 79 9.89 0.79 12.93
C LEU A 79 10.57 -0.54 13.22
N ARG A 80 10.55 -0.99 14.46
CA ARG A 80 11.12 -2.26 14.92
C ARG A 80 10.08 -3.37 14.96
N ASP A 81 8.89 -3.06 15.46
CA ASP A 81 7.90 -4.03 15.88
C ASP A 81 6.68 -4.08 14.97
N GLY A 82 6.50 -3.09 14.08
CA GLY A 82 5.39 -3.00 13.16
C GLY A 82 5.58 -3.84 11.89
N GLY A 83 4.48 -4.12 11.21
CA GLY A 83 4.45 -4.88 9.97
C GLY A 83 4.25 -4.02 8.71
N PRO A 84 4.29 -4.65 7.53
CA PRO A 84 4.08 -3.96 6.24
C PRO A 84 2.67 -3.36 6.08
N ASP A 85 1.72 -3.75 6.90
CA ASP A 85 0.36 -3.17 6.97
C ASP A 85 0.37 -1.69 7.39
N LEU A 86 1.46 -1.21 7.99
CA LEU A 86 1.64 0.20 8.35
C LEU A 86 2.02 1.09 7.15
N LEU A 87 2.47 0.51 6.03
CA LEU A 87 2.95 1.27 4.87
C LEU A 87 1.90 2.21 4.28
N ALA A 88 0.62 1.82 4.29
CA ALA A 88 -0.46 2.69 3.82
C ALA A 88 -0.58 3.96 4.68
N GLY A 89 -0.60 3.83 6.00
CA GLY A 89 -0.64 4.97 6.92
C GLY A 89 0.61 5.86 6.86
N ILE A 90 1.80 5.25 6.74
CA ILE A 90 3.06 5.98 6.56
C ILE A 90 3.03 6.80 5.27
N THR A 91 2.53 6.21 4.17
CA THR A 91 2.44 6.88 2.87
C THR A 91 1.42 8.02 2.88
N GLU A 92 0.30 7.85 3.57
CA GLU A 92 -0.70 8.90 3.76
C GLU A 92 -0.11 10.10 4.51
N LEU A 93 0.56 9.85 5.65
CA LEU A 93 1.22 10.92 6.44
C LEU A 93 2.35 11.60 5.67
N ALA A 94 3.10 10.87 4.88
CA ALA A 94 4.11 11.45 4.00
C ALA A 94 3.49 12.40 2.98
N GLY A 95 2.30 12.07 2.45
CA GLY A 95 1.52 12.95 1.59
C GLY A 95 1.14 14.26 2.28
N GLU A 96 0.60 14.18 3.50
CA GLU A 96 0.22 15.35 4.31
C GLU A 96 1.42 16.28 4.62
N ARG A 97 2.58 15.70 4.90
CA ARG A 97 3.82 16.44 5.19
C ARG A 97 4.54 16.94 3.94
N GLY A 98 4.11 16.53 2.76
CA GLY A 98 4.78 16.82 1.50
C GLY A 98 6.05 15.98 1.27
N ASP A 99 6.22 14.88 1.98
CA ASP A 99 7.39 13.99 1.88
C ASP A 99 7.07 12.68 1.13
N LEU A 100 5.97 12.67 0.38
CA LEU A 100 5.55 11.49 -0.40
C LEU A 100 6.59 11.02 -1.44
N PRO A 101 7.30 11.90 -2.20
CA PRO A 101 8.20 11.42 -3.24
C PRO A 101 9.33 10.50 -2.74
N PRO A 102 10.08 10.78 -1.66
CA PRO A 102 11.10 9.86 -1.17
C PRO A 102 10.50 8.53 -0.66
N ILE A 103 9.39 8.56 0.05
CA ILE A 103 8.71 7.33 0.52
C ILE A 103 8.22 6.51 -0.67
N ALA A 104 7.62 7.14 -1.68
CA ALA A 104 7.22 6.47 -2.91
C ALA A 104 8.42 5.85 -3.66
N ALA A 105 9.57 6.52 -3.68
CA ALA A 105 10.78 5.98 -4.31
C ALA A 105 11.24 4.68 -3.64
N ASP A 106 11.24 4.62 -2.32
CA ASP A 106 11.62 3.43 -1.57
C ASP A 106 10.59 2.29 -1.79
N LEU A 107 9.29 2.59 -1.74
CA LEU A 107 8.23 1.61 -2.02
C LEU A 107 8.34 1.02 -3.43
N LEU A 108 8.54 1.87 -4.45
CA LEU A 108 8.68 1.44 -5.84
C LEU A 108 9.96 0.62 -6.05
N ARG A 109 11.05 0.95 -5.34
CA ARG A 109 12.29 0.17 -5.35
C ARG A 109 12.06 -1.22 -4.78
N VAL A 110 11.46 -1.34 -3.59
CA VAL A 110 11.12 -2.64 -2.98
C VAL A 110 10.19 -3.44 -3.89
N ARG A 111 9.15 -2.82 -4.45
CA ARG A 111 8.24 -3.44 -5.41
C ARG A 111 8.98 -4.03 -6.61
N ARG A 112 9.98 -3.31 -7.18
CA ARG A 112 10.77 -3.83 -8.31
C ARG A 112 11.59 -5.06 -7.94
N HIS A 113 12.17 -5.10 -6.75
CA HIS A 113 12.91 -6.29 -6.30
C HIS A 113 11.98 -7.49 -6.10
N LEU A 114 10.79 -7.27 -5.55
CA LEU A 114 9.78 -8.32 -5.44
C LEU A 114 9.26 -8.76 -6.82
N ALA A 115 9.06 -7.83 -7.75
CA ALA A 115 8.69 -8.15 -9.13
C ALA A 115 9.82 -8.95 -9.83
N HIS A 116 11.09 -8.59 -9.61
CA HIS A 116 12.22 -9.36 -10.13
C HIS A 116 12.18 -10.81 -9.63
N ALA A 117 12.05 -11.00 -8.32
CA ALA A 117 11.94 -12.34 -7.73
C ALA A 117 10.74 -13.14 -8.29
N ALA A 118 9.60 -12.47 -8.51
CA ALA A 118 8.44 -13.12 -9.12
C ALA A 118 8.69 -13.54 -10.58
N LEU A 119 9.39 -12.70 -11.35
CA LEU A 119 9.73 -13.01 -12.75
C LEU A 119 10.79 -14.11 -12.86
N GLU A 120 11.80 -14.12 -11.99
CA GLU A 120 12.77 -15.24 -11.90
C GLU A 120 12.06 -16.55 -11.57
N HIS A 121 11.17 -16.52 -10.59
CA HIS A 121 10.36 -17.69 -10.25
C HIS A 121 9.54 -18.21 -11.44
N LEU A 122 8.99 -17.31 -12.28
CA LEU A 122 8.24 -17.69 -13.48
C LEU A 122 9.15 -18.23 -14.62
N VAL A 123 10.44 -17.92 -14.63
CA VAL A 123 11.40 -18.56 -15.53
C VAL A 123 11.68 -20.00 -15.10
N GLU A 124 11.86 -20.22 -13.79
CA GLU A 124 12.14 -21.54 -13.21
C GLU A 124 10.88 -22.43 -13.21
N HIS A 125 9.73 -21.83 -13.01
CA HIS A 125 8.41 -22.49 -12.93
C HIS A 125 7.43 -21.83 -13.91
N PRO A 126 7.51 -22.15 -15.21
CA PRO A 126 6.68 -21.50 -16.22
C PRO A 126 5.19 -21.60 -15.92
N PRO A 127 4.43 -20.52 -16.18
CA PRO A 127 3.00 -20.50 -15.93
C PRO A 127 2.26 -21.45 -16.87
N THR A 128 1.10 -21.94 -16.45
CA THR A 128 0.23 -22.73 -17.32
C THR A 128 -0.39 -21.86 -18.41
N ALA A 129 -0.77 -22.48 -19.54
CA ALA A 129 -1.49 -21.77 -20.59
C ALA A 129 -2.81 -21.13 -20.09
N ALA A 130 -3.46 -21.74 -19.11
CA ALA A 130 -4.67 -21.16 -18.48
C ALA A 130 -4.35 -19.89 -17.67
N ALA A 131 -3.24 -19.87 -16.92
CA ALA A 131 -2.79 -18.70 -16.19
C ALA A 131 -2.40 -17.54 -17.12
N VAL A 132 -1.69 -17.84 -18.21
CA VAL A 132 -1.34 -16.82 -19.23
C VAL A 132 -2.60 -16.22 -19.86
N ARG A 133 -3.60 -17.05 -20.19
CA ARG A 133 -4.89 -16.55 -20.69
C ARG A 133 -5.62 -15.68 -19.68
N ALA A 134 -5.63 -16.05 -18.40
CA ALA A 134 -6.24 -15.26 -17.33
C ALA A 134 -5.62 -13.87 -17.22
N VAL A 135 -4.30 -13.76 -17.34
CA VAL A 135 -3.59 -12.47 -17.40
C VAL A 135 -4.04 -11.67 -18.63
N GLY A 136 -4.14 -12.30 -19.81
CA GLY A 136 -4.62 -11.64 -21.02
C GLY A 136 -6.03 -11.06 -20.86
N VAL A 137 -6.97 -11.84 -20.33
CA VAL A 137 -8.35 -11.40 -20.07
C VAL A 137 -8.39 -10.21 -19.13
N ALA A 138 -7.58 -10.22 -18.07
CA ALA A 138 -7.50 -9.10 -17.12
C ALA A 138 -6.95 -7.83 -17.78
N ILE A 139 -5.96 -7.96 -18.68
CA ILE A 139 -5.40 -6.83 -19.45
C ILE A 139 -6.43 -6.25 -20.43
N ASP A 140 -7.16 -7.10 -21.13
CA ASP A 140 -8.19 -6.65 -22.06
C ASP A 140 -9.32 -5.93 -21.32
N ALA A 141 -9.76 -6.45 -20.19
CA ALA A 141 -10.72 -5.78 -19.31
C ALA A 141 -10.20 -4.42 -18.81
N MET A 142 -8.90 -4.32 -18.48
CA MET A 142 -8.29 -3.05 -18.10
C MET A 142 -8.27 -2.04 -19.25
N ALA A 143 -8.06 -2.48 -20.49
CA ALA A 143 -8.01 -1.61 -21.66
C ALA A 143 -9.36 -0.95 -21.97
N GLU A 144 -10.47 -1.57 -21.54
CA GLU A 144 -11.83 -1.05 -21.70
C GLU A 144 -12.27 -0.08 -20.60
N VAL A 145 -11.46 0.08 -19.54
CA VAL A 145 -11.77 0.99 -18.43
C VAL A 145 -11.59 2.44 -18.88
N GLY A 146 -12.60 3.27 -18.64
CA GLY A 146 -12.56 4.70 -18.94
C GLY A 146 -11.58 5.48 -18.07
N ALA A 147 -11.74 6.81 -18.00
CA ALA A 147 -10.79 7.72 -17.35
C ALA A 147 -10.88 7.78 -15.80
N ASP A 148 -11.76 7.00 -15.16
CA ASP A 148 -11.86 6.96 -13.71
C ASP A 148 -10.61 6.28 -13.10
N LEU A 149 -9.77 7.07 -12.44
CA LEU A 149 -8.51 6.61 -11.85
C LEU A 149 -8.69 5.51 -10.78
N VAL A 150 -9.84 5.46 -10.10
CA VAL A 150 -10.12 4.41 -9.11
C VAL A 150 -10.43 3.10 -9.84
N ALA A 151 -11.23 3.16 -10.90
CA ALA A 151 -11.53 2.00 -11.73
C ALA A 151 -10.28 1.49 -12.45
N VAL A 152 -9.44 2.38 -13.02
CA VAL A 152 -8.16 2.04 -13.65
C VAL A 152 -7.23 1.35 -12.66
N ALA A 153 -7.07 1.92 -11.45
CA ALA A 153 -6.23 1.31 -10.41
C ALA A 153 -6.73 -0.09 -10.03
N ARG A 154 -8.04 -0.26 -9.88
CA ARG A 154 -8.64 -1.57 -9.57
C ARG A 154 -8.36 -2.59 -10.67
N ALA A 155 -8.50 -2.21 -11.93
CA ALA A 155 -8.23 -3.06 -13.07
C ALA A 155 -6.73 -3.44 -13.16
N ASP A 156 -5.82 -2.49 -12.98
CA ASP A 156 -4.37 -2.71 -12.93
C ASP A 156 -3.99 -3.71 -11.81
N LEU A 157 -4.58 -3.55 -10.62
CA LEU A 157 -4.37 -4.47 -9.51
C LEU A 157 -4.95 -5.87 -9.78
N THR A 158 -6.02 -5.97 -10.59
CA THR A 158 -6.56 -7.26 -11.04
C THR A 158 -5.58 -7.96 -11.98
N VAL A 159 -4.92 -7.22 -12.90
CA VAL A 159 -3.86 -7.77 -13.75
C VAL A 159 -2.69 -8.26 -12.89
N LEU A 160 -2.24 -7.42 -11.94
CA LEU A 160 -1.17 -7.81 -11.01
C LEU A 160 -1.54 -9.08 -10.23
N ALA A 161 -2.77 -9.17 -9.76
CA ALA A 161 -3.27 -10.34 -9.05
C ALA A 161 -3.17 -11.61 -9.93
N ALA A 162 -3.60 -11.54 -11.19
CA ALA A 162 -3.52 -12.66 -12.14
C ALA A 162 -2.07 -13.09 -12.41
N VAL A 163 -1.12 -12.13 -12.51
CA VAL A 163 0.31 -12.44 -12.65
C VAL A 163 0.85 -13.14 -11.41
N LEU A 164 0.49 -12.68 -10.21
CA LEU A 164 0.90 -13.32 -8.95
C LEU A 164 0.31 -14.72 -8.80
N ASP A 165 -0.93 -14.92 -9.20
CA ASP A 165 -1.57 -16.25 -9.20
C ASP A 165 -0.84 -17.21 -10.18
N ALA A 166 -0.33 -16.69 -11.29
CA ALA A 166 0.46 -17.45 -12.25
C ALA A 166 1.79 -17.99 -11.64
N THR A 167 2.34 -17.30 -10.62
CA THR A 167 3.52 -17.80 -9.88
C THR A 167 3.20 -19.03 -9.01
N ARG A 168 1.97 -19.21 -8.59
CA ARG A 168 1.54 -20.21 -7.59
C ARG A 168 2.31 -20.13 -6.27
N SER A 169 2.93 -18.99 -5.97
CA SER A 169 3.70 -18.74 -4.74
C SER A 169 2.88 -17.90 -3.76
N PRO A 170 2.40 -18.47 -2.65
CA PRO A 170 1.71 -17.70 -1.63
C PRO A 170 2.64 -16.67 -0.97
N VAL A 171 3.95 -16.94 -0.90
CA VAL A 171 4.94 -16.03 -0.31
C VAL A 171 5.05 -14.75 -1.14
N LEU A 172 5.24 -14.86 -2.47
CA LEU A 172 5.29 -13.70 -3.36
C LEU A 172 3.99 -12.89 -3.30
N ARG A 173 2.85 -13.58 -3.23
CA ARG A 173 1.55 -12.93 -3.08
C ARG A 173 1.46 -12.11 -1.79
N LEU A 174 1.82 -12.70 -0.65
CA LEU A 174 1.77 -12.03 0.65
C LEU A 174 2.75 -10.87 0.74
N CYS A 175 3.95 -10.98 0.17
CA CYS A 175 4.93 -9.88 0.15
C CYS A 175 4.47 -8.69 -0.72
N LEU A 176 3.65 -8.89 -1.75
CA LEU A 176 3.16 -7.83 -2.62
C LEU A 176 1.82 -7.20 -2.17
N ASN A 177 1.05 -7.87 -1.31
CA ASN A 177 -0.21 -7.34 -0.78
C ASN A 177 -0.08 -5.94 -0.14
N PRO A 178 0.97 -5.60 0.66
CA PRO A 178 1.12 -4.26 1.22
C PRO A 178 1.30 -3.17 0.17
N VAL A 179 1.99 -3.47 -0.93
CA VAL A 179 2.15 -2.54 -2.06
C VAL A 179 0.80 -2.26 -2.72
N ILE A 180 -0.02 -3.30 -2.90
CA ILE A 180 -1.39 -3.19 -3.41
C ILE A 180 -2.23 -2.28 -2.50
N ALA A 181 -2.13 -2.45 -1.19
CA ALA A 181 -2.84 -1.63 -0.22
C ALA A 181 -2.44 -0.15 -0.31
N VAL A 182 -1.14 0.16 -0.44
CA VAL A 182 -0.65 1.53 -0.61
C VAL A 182 -1.21 2.20 -1.87
N VAL A 183 -1.15 1.53 -3.01
CA VAL A 183 -1.70 2.07 -4.28
C VAL A 183 -3.21 2.29 -4.17
N SER A 184 -3.91 1.36 -3.52
CA SER A 184 -5.37 1.45 -3.34
C SER A 184 -5.79 2.62 -2.45
N SER A 185 -5.04 2.90 -1.38
CA SER A 185 -5.40 3.92 -0.39
C SER A 185 -4.91 5.33 -0.75
N ASN A 186 -3.75 5.48 -1.43
CA ASN A 186 -3.14 6.78 -1.66
C ASN A 186 -3.57 7.41 -3.00
N ALA A 187 -4.41 8.47 -2.94
CA ALA A 187 -4.94 9.16 -4.12
C ALA A 187 -3.84 9.87 -4.94
N ALA A 188 -2.85 10.49 -4.28
CA ALA A 188 -1.77 11.20 -4.95
C ALA A 188 -0.87 10.22 -5.72
N LEU A 189 -0.57 9.06 -5.12
CA LEU A 189 0.19 8.01 -5.78
C LEU A 189 -0.58 7.44 -6.98
N ARG A 190 -1.87 7.16 -6.83
CA ARG A 190 -2.72 6.73 -7.95
C ARG A 190 -2.71 7.74 -9.10
N ALA A 191 -2.90 9.02 -8.80
CA ALA A 191 -2.88 10.07 -9.82
C ALA A 191 -1.53 10.15 -10.56
N ALA A 192 -0.42 9.87 -9.87
CA ALA A 192 0.90 9.86 -10.48
C ALA A 192 1.17 8.60 -11.32
N ILE A 193 0.71 7.42 -10.88
CA ILE A 193 0.88 6.14 -11.59
C ILE A 193 0.04 6.10 -12.88
N TYR A 194 -1.18 6.65 -12.83
CA TYR A 194 -2.17 6.54 -13.91
C TYR A 194 -2.40 7.85 -14.66
N VAL A 195 -1.36 8.70 -14.78
CA VAL A 195 -1.40 9.90 -15.64
C VAL A 195 -1.75 9.56 -17.08
N GLU A 196 -1.23 8.42 -17.55
CA GLU A 196 -1.46 7.91 -18.89
C GLU A 196 -1.80 6.40 -18.81
N PRO A 197 -3.08 6.05 -18.55
CA PRO A 197 -3.48 4.65 -18.34
C PRO A 197 -3.12 3.71 -19.51
N ALA A 198 -3.13 4.22 -20.74
CA ALA A 198 -2.76 3.44 -21.92
C ALA A 198 -1.33 2.89 -21.85
N SER A 199 -0.39 3.65 -21.28
CA SER A 199 0.99 3.20 -21.12
C SER A 199 1.11 2.00 -20.16
N ASN A 200 0.20 1.91 -19.17
CA ASN A 200 0.12 0.80 -18.25
C ASN A 200 -0.32 -0.49 -18.97
N VAL A 201 -1.34 -0.37 -19.85
CA VAL A 201 -1.82 -1.49 -20.66
C VAL A 201 -0.70 -2.01 -21.59
N VAL A 202 0.07 -1.10 -22.22
CA VAL A 202 1.24 -1.47 -23.04
C VAL A 202 2.27 -2.26 -22.23
N GLY A 203 2.60 -1.80 -21.01
CA GLY A 203 3.52 -2.50 -20.12
C GLY A 203 3.03 -3.92 -19.76
N TRP A 204 1.74 -4.05 -19.44
CA TRP A 204 1.16 -5.35 -19.14
C TRP A 204 1.12 -6.29 -20.36
N ARG A 205 0.83 -5.79 -21.55
CA ARG A 205 0.89 -6.57 -22.79
C ARG A 205 2.29 -7.07 -23.10
N LEU A 206 3.32 -6.25 -22.85
CA LEU A 206 4.73 -6.67 -22.95
C LEU A 206 5.03 -7.84 -21.99
N LEU A 207 4.57 -7.75 -20.74
CA LEU A 207 4.72 -8.83 -19.77
C LEU A 207 3.93 -10.08 -20.18
N ALA A 208 2.68 -9.95 -20.64
CA ALA A 208 1.87 -11.08 -21.06
C ALA A 208 2.50 -11.83 -22.26
N ALA A 209 3.06 -11.11 -23.23
CA ALA A 209 3.82 -11.71 -24.32
C ALA A 209 5.04 -12.49 -23.82
N TRP A 210 5.74 -11.95 -22.81
CA TRP A 210 6.88 -12.64 -22.20
C TRP A 210 6.44 -13.89 -21.42
N LEU A 211 5.29 -13.88 -20.74
CA LEU A 211 4.75 -15.01 -19.99
C LEU A 211 4.44 -16.24 -20.85
N THR A 212 4.24 -16.07 -22.15
CA THR A 212 4.05 -17.22 -23.07
C THR A 212 5.29 -18.09 -23.17
N ARG A 213 6.48 -17.51 -23.00
CA ARG A 213 7.78 -18.18 -23.02
C ARG A 213 8.79 -17.43 -22.15
N PRO A 214 8.73 -17.55 -20.82
CA PRO A 214 9.62 -16.85 -19.92
C PRO A 214 11.08 -17.23 -20.16
N ARG A 215 11.98 -16.22 -20.23
CA ARG A 215 13.42 -16.43 -20.43
C ARG A 215 14.22 -15.41 -19.65
N THR A 216 15.29 -15.85 -19.01
CA THR A 216 16.24 -14.97 -18.27
C THR A 216 16.82 -13.88 -19.18
N ALA A 217 17.19 -14.22 -20.42
CA ALA A 217 17.77 -13.27 -21.37
C ALA A 217 16.89 -12.05 -21.69
N SER A 218 15.57 -12.14 -21.50
CA SER A 218 14.62 -11.03 -21.75
C SER A 218 14.12 -10.36 -20.47
N LEU A 219 14.52 -10.83 -19.29
CA LEU A 219 14.15 -10.26 -17.98
C LEU A 219 14.58 -8.80 -17.86
N ALA A 220 15.80 -8.48 -18.25
CA ALA A 220 16.33 -7.12 -18.18
C ALA A 220 15.46 -6.10 -18.92
N ARG A 221 14.85 -6.48 -20.07
CA ARG A 221 13.93 -5.61 -20.82
C ARG A 221 12.64 -5.34 -20.07
N ILE A 222 12.05 -6.36 -19.43
CA ILE A 222 10.82 -6.23 -18.64
C ILE A 222 11.09 -5.35 -17.41
N LEU A 223 12.17 -5.61 -16.69
CA LEU A 223 12.56 -4.84 -15.51
C LEU A 223 12.95 -3.40 -15.86
N GLY A 224 13.57 -3.18 -17.02
CA GLY A 224 13.87 -1.84 -17.53
C GLY A 224 12.60 -1.04 -17.82
N ALA A 225 11.59 -1.65 -18.44
CA ALA A 225 10.30 -1.00 -18.68
C ALA A 225 9.60 -0.65 -17.35
N LEU A 226 9.67 -1.54 -16.35
CA LEU A 226 9.14 -1.28 -15.02
C LEU A 226 9.87 -0.13 -14.32
N ALA A 227 11.20 -0.08 -14.41
CA ALA A 227 12.02 0.99 -13.85
C ALA A 227 11.71 2.35 -14.47
N ALA A 228 11.62 2.43 -15.80
CA ALA A 228 11.27 3.67 -16.50
C ALA A 228 9.89 4.21 -16.08
N ARG A 229 8.94 3.31 -15.85
CA ARG A 229 7.61 3.66 -15.38
C ARG A 229 7.61 4.19 -13.94
N ASP A 230 8.43 3.60 -13.06
CA ASP A 230 8.63 4.10 -11.70
C ASP A 230 9.23 5.51 -11.70
N GLU A 231 10.23 5.75 -12.54
CA GLU A 231 10.85 7.07 -12.70
C GLU A 231 9.84 8.12 -13.17
N ALA A 232 9.01 7.79 -14.18
CA ALA A 232 7.94 8.67 -14.64
C ALA A 232 6.93 8.99 -13.51
N THR A 233 6.57 8.00 -12.69
CA THR A 233 5.68 8.19 -11.53
C THR A 233 6.30 9.15 -10.51
N LEU A 234 7.60 9.00 -10.20
CA LEU A 234 8.30 9.86 -9.24
C LEU A 234 8.42 11.31 -9.77
N GLU A 235 8.72 11.49 -11.05
CA GLU A 235 8.74 12.81 -11.68
C GLU A 235 7.36 13.49 -11.64
N GLN A 236 6.29 12.73 -11.85
CA GLN A 236 4.93 13.26 -11.74
C GLN A 236 4.57 13.68 -10.31
N LEU A 237 4.97 12.90 -9.29
CA LEU A 237 4.78 13.27 -7.88
C LEU A 237 5.52 14.58 -7.54
N LYS A 238 6.74 14.76 -8.02
CA LYS A 238 7.51 16.01 -7.84
C LYS A 238 6.83 17.20 -8.52
N LYS A 239 6.34 17.02 -9.75
CA LYS A 239 5.59 18.06 -10.48
C LYS A 239 4.32 18.48 -9.77
N ASN A 240 3.53 17.51 -9.28
CA ASN A 240 2.29 17.79 -8.55
C ASN A 240 2.59 18.60 -7.28
N ARG A 241 3.62 18.22 -6.51
CA ARG A 241 4.05 18.95 -5.30
C ARG A 241 4.46 20.40 -5.61
N SER A 242 5.17 20.62 -6.72
CA SER A 242 5.60 21.98 -7.12
C SER A 242 4.40 22.87 -7.45
N LYS A 243 3.38 22.33 -8.12
CA LYS A 243 2.13 23.04 -8.43
C LYS A 243 1.35 23.42 -7.17
N GLU A 244 1.23 22.50 -6.21
CA GLU A 244 0.54 22.76 -4.93
C GLU A 244 1.22 23.86 -4.10
N ARG A 245 2.56 23.93 -4.15
CA ARG A 245 3.33 25.00 -3.48
C ARG A 245 3.18 26.36 -4.16
N SER A 246 2.99 26.40 -5.49
CA SER A 246 2.82 27.64 -6.25
C SER A 246 1.38 28.19 -6.18
N SER A 247 0.43 27.39 -5.73
CA SER A 247 -0.98 27.77 -5.59
C SER A 247 -1.40 28.15 -4.16
N ARG A 248 -0.45 28.11 -3.22
CA ARG A 248 -0.60 28.59 -1.82
C ARG A 248 0.15 29.89 -1.62
#